data_04d27e7a557db0b26ce13ee77616fa2f
#
_entry.id   04d27e7a557db0b26ce13ee77616fa2f
#
_cell.length_a   1.000
_cell.length_b   1.000
_cell.length_c   1.000
_cell.angle_alpha   90.00
_cell.angle_beta   90.00
_cell.angle_gamma   90.00
#
_symmetry.space_group_name_H-M   'P 1'
#
loop_
_entity.id
_entity.type
_entity.pdbx_description
1 polymer ?
#
loop_
_entity_poly.entity_id
_entity_poly.type
_entity_poly.pdbx_seq_one_letter_code
_entity_poly.pdbx_strand_id
1 'polypeptide(L)'
;MSQWFRHYIRCVDAENSVGVDMIGNAISVRCNNAELLTEAQGAIEAVRWALTDNLLKPEWRRLHKRSVGRCHAMAGHCYVASEALYHLLGGKAAGLKPMTIKMGPVMRIGLFTHWYLVTNYGSILDPTGDQFASPAPYHLGKGRGFLTRQPSARAQAVIDRVESRQKIHRGRGWAG
;
A
#
# COMPACT_ATOMS: atom_id res chain seq x y z
N MET A 1 12.43 21.49 -3.90
CA MET A 1 11.67 21.11 -2.69
C MET A 1 10.46 20.29 -3.13
N SER A 2 10.47 19.00 -2.88
CA SER A 2 9.60 18.00 -3.52
C SER A 2 8.24 17.92 -2.84
N GLN A 3 7.19 18.18 -3.61
CA GLN A 3 5.78 18.04 -3.25
C GLN A 3 5.30 16.56 -3.33
N TRP A 4 6.02 15.61 -2.76
CA TRP A 4 5.73 14.21 -3.01
C TRP A 4 5.53 13.48 -1.70
N PHE A 5 4.32 13.22 -1.29
CA PHE A 5 3.88 12.02 -0.54
C PHE A 5 2.47 12.25 0.00
N ARG A 6 1.47 12.05 -0.87
CA ARG A 6 0.09 11.91 -0.40
C ARG A 6 -0.17 10.41 -0.26
N HIS A 7 -0.14 9.91 0.94
CA HIS A 7 -0.54 8.55 1.23
C HIS A 7 -2.04 8.51 1.47
N TYR A 8 -2.72 7.59 0.81
CA TYR A 8 -4.16 7.44 0.98
C TYR A 8 -4.44 6.50 2.14
N ILE A 9 -4.78 7.06 3.29
CA ILE A 9 -5.55 6.39 4.32
C ILE A 9 -6.94 7.02 4.25
N ARG A 10 -7.95 6.22 3.98
CA ARG A 10 -9.33 6.64 3.92
C ARG A 10 -10.12 5.93 5.01
N CYS A 11 -10.70 6.68 5.93
CA CYS A 11 -11.71 6.16 6.84
C CYS A 11 -13.09 6.29 6.20
N VAL A 12 -13.88 5.25 6.31
CA VAL A 12 -15.30 5.25 5.95
C VAL A 12 -16.04 5.18 7.27
N ASP A 13 -16.70 6.27 7.66
CA ASP A 13 -17.60 6.25 8.81
C ASP A 13 -18.81 5.37 8.49
N ALA A 14 -19.17 4.50 9.44
CA ALA A 14 -20.30 3.56 9.31
C ALA A 14 -21.68 4.26 9.28
N GLU A 15 -21.72 5.56 9.50
CA GLU A 15 -22.94 6.38 9.42
C GLU A 15 -22.73 7.58 8.50
N ASN A 16 -23.14 7.39 7.23
CA ASN A 16 -23.41 8.45 6.26
C ASN A 16 -22.44 9.65 6.20
N SER A 17 -21.42 9.53 5.41
CA SER A 17 -20.97 10.52 4.43
C SER A 17 -19.54 10.25 4.00
N VAL A 18 -19.36 10.13 2.69
CA VAL A 18 -18.04 10.09 2.06
C VAL A 18 -17.52 11.53 2.04
N GLY A 19 -16.88 11.95 3.13
CA GLY A 19 -16.13 13.20 3.19
C GLY A 19 -14.68 12.93 2.77
N VAL A 20 -14.26 13.47 1.63
CA VAL A 20 -12.83 13.56 1.27
C VAL A 20 -12.35 14.90 1.76
N ASP A 21 -11.86 14.98 2.98
CA ASP A 21 -11.17 16.17 3.45
C ASP A 21 -9.68 16.07 3.14
N MET A 22 -9.30 16.79 2.11
CA MET A 22 -7.92 17.04 1.73
C MET A 22 -7.47 18.33 2.41
N ILE A 23 -7.10 18.27 3.67
CA ILE A 23 -6.46 19.39 4.35
C ILE A 23 -5.01 19.02 4.63
N GLY A 24 -4.11 19.88 4.18
CA GLY A 24 -2.68 19.70 4.18
C GLY A 24 -2.10 19.06 5.44
N ASN A 25 -1.25 18.07 5.27
CA ASN A 25 -0.38 17.39 6.24
C ASN A 25 -1.00 16.80 7.53
N ALA A 26 -2.30 16.88 7.76
CA ALA A 26 -2.96 16.21 8.86
C ALA A 26 -4.11 15.37 8.31
N ILE A 27 -3.96 14.04 8.33
CA ILE A 27 -5.08 13.13 8.13
C ILE A 27 -5.89 13.19 9.41
N SER A 28 -6.98 13.95 9.41
CA SER A 28 -7.96 13.88 10.49
C SER A 28 -8.73 12.56 10.35
N VAL A 29 -8.22 11.56 11.03
CA VAL A 29 -8.86 10.26 11.12
C VAL A 29 -9.59 10.20 12.43
N ARG A 30 -10.92 10.33 12.42
CA ARG A 30 -11.76 9.89 13.53
C ARG A 30 -11.80 8.35 13.52
N CYS A 31 -10.67 7.73 13.81
CA CYS A 31 -10.59 6.31 14.09
C CYS A 31 -10.36 6.13 15.57
N ASN A 32 -11.11 5.23 16.19
CA ASN A 32 -10.90 4.80 17.57
C ASN A 32 -9.56 4.07 17.78
N ASN A 33 -8.66 4.10 16.78
CA ASN A 33 -7.34 3.50 16.83
C ASN A 33 -6.30 4.36 16.06
N ALA A 34 -6.03 5.56 16.57
CA ALA A 34 -5.01 6.46 16.05
C ALA A 34 -3.61 5.82 16.02
N GLU A 35 -3.33 4.92 16.95
CA GLU A 35 -2.06 4.22 17.08
C GLU A 35 -1.80 3.26 15.91
N LEU A 36 -2.80 2.42 15.54
CA LEU A 36 -2.72 1.54 14.38
C LEU A 36 -2.50 2.32 13.09
N LEU A 37 -3.09 3.50 12.96
CA LEU A 37 -2.95 4.30 11.74
C LEU A 37 -1.57 4.96 11.66
N THR A 38 -1.01 5.41 12.78
CA THR A 38 0.36 5.93 12.83
C THR A 38 1.36 4.83 12.48
N GLU A 39 1.19 3.63 13.03
CA GLU A 39 2.00 2.46 12.70
C GLU A 39 1.85 2.07 11.22
N ALA A 40 0.62 2.05 10.71
CA ALA A 40 0.33 1.75 9.31
C ALA A 40 0.98 2.76 8.36
N GLN A 41 0.99 4.04 8.71
CA GLN A 41 1.64 5.08 7.91
C GLN A 41 3.14 4.81 7.78
N GLY A 42 3.82 4.58 8.90
CA GLY A 42 5.24 4.25 8.90
C GLY A 42 5.56 2.95 8.13
N ALA A 43 4.70 1.93 8.28
CA ALA A 43 4.83 0.67 7.55
C ALA A 43 4.61 0.85 6.03
N ILE A 44 3.63 1.67 5.61
CA ILE A 44 3.40 2.01 4.20
C ILE A 44 4.64 2.66 3.60
N GLU A 45 5.22 3.64 4.27
CA GLU A 45 6.44 4.32 3.81
C GLU A 45 7.62 3.36 3.69
N ALA A 46 7.80 2.48 4.67
CA ALA A 46 8.85 1.48 4.67
C ALA A 46 8.67 0.46 3.54
N VAL A 47 7.45 -0.03 3.31
CA VAL A 47 7.11 -0.92 2.20
C VAL A 47 7.41 -0.25 0.87
N ARG A 48 6.95 0.98 0.66
CA ARG A 48 7.19 1.74 -0.57
C ARG A 48 8.67 1.89 -0.87
N TRP A 49 9.46 2.25 0.14
CA TRP A 49 10.92 2.33 0.01
C TRP A 49 11.55 0.98 -0.39
N ALA A 50 11.01 -0.14 0.10
CA ALA A 50 11.54 -1.47 -0.16
C ALA A 50 11.19 -2.03 -1.55
N LEU A 51 10.22 -1.43 -2.27
CA LEU A 51 9.84 -1.87 -3.61
C LEU A 51 10.94 -1.61 -4.64
N THR A 52 11.15 -2.55 -5.54
CA THR A 52 12.11 -2.46 -6.65
C THR A 52 11.56 -3.17 -7.88
N ASP A 53 12.07 -2.80 -9.05
CA ASP A 53 11.67 -3.39 -10.33
C ASP A 53 11.85 -4.92 -10.40
N ASN A 54 12.79 -5.47 -9.63
CA ASN A 54 13.00 -6.92 -9.55
C ASN A 54 11.81 -7.67 -8.96
N LEU A 55 10.97 -6.98 -8.18
CA LEU A 55 9.76 -7.53 -7.58
C LEU A 55 8.55 -7.48 -8.53
N LEU A 56 8.66 -6.79 -9.66
CA LEU A 56 7.61 -6.74 -10.67
C LEU A 56 7.51 -8.08 -11.42
N LYS A 57 6.30 -8.44 -11.83
CA LYS A 57 6.09 -9.47 -12.82
C LYS A 57 6.73 -9.08 -14.15
N PRO A 58 7.13 -10.04 -15.01
CA PRO A 58 7.83 -9.75 -16.25
C PRO A 58 7.12 -8.77 -17.18
N GLU A 59 5.77 -8.84 -17.26
CA GLU A 59 4.97 -7.92 -18.07
C GLU A 59 5.06 -6.47 -17.59
N TRP A 60 4.97 -6.25 -16.27
CA TRP A 60 5.09 -4.92 -15.65
C TRP A 60 6.51 -4.37 -15.78
N ARG A 61 7.52 -5.22 -15.59
CA ARG A 61 8.92 -4.83 -15.76
C ARG A 61 9.22 -4.39 -17.20
N ARG A 62 8.65 -5.10 -18.19
CA ARG A 62 8.76 -4.70 -19.61
C ARG A 62 8.06 -3.37 -19.87
N LEU A 63 6.90 -3.13 -19.23
CA LEU A 63 6.18 -1.87 -19.36
C LEU A 63 6.98 -0.71 -18.79
N HIS A 64 7.53 -0.84 -17.58
CA HIS A 64 8.35 0.19 -16.94
C HIS A 64 9.55 0.57 -17.85
N LYS A 65 10.25 -0.43 -18.39
CA LYS A 65 11.37 -0.20 -19.33
C LYS A 65 10.97 0.53 -20.61
N ARG A 66 9.78 0.24 -21.17
CA ARG A 66 9.29 0.86 -22.42
C ARG A 66 8.65 2.23 -22.22
N SER A 67 8.19 2.51 -21.04
CA SER A 67 7.40 3.70 -20.70
C SER A 67 8.15 4.62 -19.75
N VAL A 68 9.46 4.77 -19.94
CA VAL A 68 10.29 5.62 -19.08
C VAL A 68 9.62 6.98 -18.87
N GLY A 69 9.36 7.33 -17.61
CA GLY A 69 8.69 8.58 -17.21
C GLY A 69 7.17 8.64 -17.47
N ARG A 70 6.55 7.61 -18.08
CA ARG A 70 5.11 7.56 -18.35
C ARG A 70 4.35 6.57 -17.48
N CYS A 71 5.05 5.64 -16.84
CA CYS A 71 4.47 4.67 -15.91
C CYS A 71 4.83 5.07 -14.48
N HIS A 72 3.83 5.13 -13.60
CA HIS A 72 4.09 5.45 -12.20
C HIS A 72 4.97 4.35 -11.57
N ALA A 73 5.96 4.74 -10.74
CA ALA A 73 6.91 3.81 -10.12
C ALA A 73 6.23 2.70 -9.30
N MET A 74 5.04 2.95 -8.74
CA MET A 74 4.28 1.95 -7.97
C MET A 74 3.44 1.01 -8.84
N ALA A 75 3.30 1.25 -10.15
CA ALA A 75 2.46 0.43 -11.02
C ALA A 75 2.96 -1.02 -11.09
N GLY A 76 2.05 -1.97 -10.87
CA GLY A 76 2.37 -3.41 -10.85
C GLY A 76 2.87 -3.97 -9.52
N HIS A 77 3.10 -3.11 -8.53
CA HIS A 77 3.53 -3.52 -7.18
C HIS A 77 2.37 -3.78 -6.20
N CYS A 78 1.11 -3.45 -6.54
CA CYS A 78 0.00 -3.44 -5.60
C CYS A 78 -0.17 -4.76 -4.84
N TYR A 79 -0.04 -5.93 -5.50
CA TYR A 79 -0.14 -7.22 -4.84
C TYR A 79 0.96 -7.41 -3.79
N VAL A 80 2.21 -7.28 -4.20
CA VAL A 80 3.36 -7.55 -3.31
C VAL A 80 3.46 -6.52 -2.18
N ALA A 81 3.09 -5.28 -2.45
CA ALA A 81 3.08 -4.22 -1.45
C ALA A 81 1.99 -4.45 -0.39
N SER A 82 0.75 -4.79 -0.83
CA SER A 82 -0.35 -5.09 0.10
C SER A 82 -0.09 -6.37 0.88
N GLU A 83 0.50 -7.41 0.28
CA GLU A 83 0.85 -8.64 0.96
C GLU A 83 1.93 -8.41 2.04
N ALA A 84 3.01 -7.69 1.70
CA ALA A 84 4.06 -7.34 2.65
C ALA A 84 3.51 -6.50 3.82
N LEU A 85 2.73 -5.47 3.51
CA LEU A 85 2.09 -4.61 4.52
C LEU A 85 1.18 -5.41 5.45
N TYR A 86 0.39 -6.33 4.90
CA TYR A 86 -0.48 -7.21 5.69
C TYR A 86 0.31 -8.01 6.73
N HIS A 87 1.40 -8.63 6.34
CA HIS A 87 2.22 -9.42 7.26
C HIS A 87 2.97 -8.56 8.27
N LEU A 88 3.51 -7.42 7.87
CA LEU A 88 4.20 -6.48 8.77
C LEU A 88 3.31 -5.94 9.88
N LEU A 89 2.03 -5.71 9.58
CA LEU A 89 1.05 -5.18 10.53
C LEU A 89 0.26 -6.27 11.30
N GLY A 90 0.67 -7.55 11.24
CA GLY A 90 0.04 -8.62 12.01
C GLY A 90 -1.19 -9.26 11.35
N GLY A 91 -1.53 -8.89 10.13
CA GLY A 91 -2.50 -9.57 9.28
C GLY A 91 -3.92 -9.64 9.87
N LYS A 92 -4.53 -10.82 9.81
CA LYS A 92 -5.89 -11.05 10.31
C LYS A 92 -6.02 -10.77 11.82
N ALA A 93 -4.98 -11.04 12.60
CA ALA A 93 -4.99 -10.80 14.05
C ALA A 93 -5.08 -9.29 14.37
N ALA A 94 -4.51 -8.44 13.53
CA ALA A 94 -4.65 -6.98 13.59
C ALA A 94 -5.92 -6.43 12.91
N GLY A 95 -6.87 -7.31 12.53
CA GLY A 95 -8.13 -6.90 11.91
C GLY A 95 -8.01 -6.48 10.44
N LEU A 96 -6.92 -6.85 9.76
CA LEU A 96 -6.71 -6.49 8.36
C LEU A 96 -7.39 -7.47 7.41
N LYS A 97 -8.01 -6.94 6.37
CA LYS A 97 -8.67 -7.69 5.31
C LYS A 97 -8.11 -7.29 3.94
N PRO A 98 -7.53 -8.24 3.19
CA PRO A 98 -7.11 -7.97 1.82
C PRO A 98 -8.32 -7.77 0.91
N MET A 99 -8.22 -6.77 0.04
CA MET A 99 -9.27 -6.35 -0.88
C MET A 99 -8.72 -6.24 -2.30
N THR A 100 -9.61 -6.42 -3.27
CA THR A 100 -9.28 -6.26 -4.69
C THR A 100 -10.33 -5.45 -5.42
N ILE A 101 -9.89 -4.67 -6.41
CA ILE A 101 -10.75 -3.97 -7.35
C ILE A 101 -10.33 -4.37 -8.77
N LYS A 102 -11.31 -4.62 -9.65
CA LYS A 102 -11.05 -4.72 -11.08
C LYS A 102 -10.91 -3.32 -11.65
N MET A 103 -9.78 -3.02 -12.24
CA MET A 103 -9.48 -1.75 -12.87
C MET A 103 -9.58 -1.88 -14.39
N GLY A 104 -9.93 -0.78 -15.05
CA GLY A 104 -9.97 -0.71 -16.51
C GLY A 104 -8.60 -0.93 -17.18
N PRO A 105 -8.55 -1.00 -18.50
CA PRO A 105 -7.31 -1.23 -19.21
C PRO A 105 -6.32 -0.08 -19.02
N VAL A 106 -5.08 -0.41 -18.69
CA VAL A 106 -3.97 0.54 -18.62
C VAL A 106 -2.96 0.19 -19.69
N MET A 107 -2.65 1.14 -20.57
CA MET A 107 -1.55 1.08 -21.54
C MET A 107 -1.36 -0.31 -22.24
N ARG A 108 -2.38 -0.90 -22.79
CA ARG A 108 -2.33 -2.21 -23.47
C ARG A 108 -2.15 -3.44 -22.59
N ILE A 109 -2.17 -3.31 -21.25
CA ILE A 109 -2.11 -4.47 -20.33
C ILE A 109 -3.48 -5.15 -20.19
N GLY A 110 -4.56 -4.50 -20.64
CA GLY A 110 -5.92 -4.99 -20.45
C GLY A 110 -6.44 -4.75 -19.02
N LEU A 111 -7.46 -5.50 -18.65
CA LEU A 111 -8.02 -5.44 -17.30
C LEU A 111 -6.99 -5.94 -16.27
N PHE A 112 -6.78 -5.20 -15.20
CA PHE A 112 -5.91 -5.62 -14.12
C PHE A 112 -6.63 -5.53 -12.77
N THR A 113 -6.09 -6.23 -11.79
CA THR A 113 -6.62 -6.24 -10.42
C THR A 113 -5.70 -5.38 -9.56
N HIS A 114 -6.27 -4.38 -8.92
CA HIS A 114 -5.60 -3.61 -7.87
C HIS A 114 -5.86 -4.23 -6.50
N TRP A 115 -4.82 -4.24 -5.65
CA TRP A 115 -4.84 -4.80 -4.30
C TRP A 115 -4.59 -3.71 -3.26
N TYR A 116 -5.30 -3.80 -2.15
CA TYR A 116 -5.18 -2.93 -0.99
C TYR A 116 -5.68 -3.65 0.28
N LEU A 117 -5.57 -3.03 1.44
CA LEU A 117 -6.06 -3.57 2.70
C LEU A 117 -7.17 -2.67 3.26
N VAL A 118 -8.06 -3.28 4.04
CA VAL A 118 -9.05 -2.56 4.85
C VAL A 118 -8.92 -3.04 6.28
N THR A 119 -8.95 -2.11 7.23
CA THR A 119 -9.01 -2.41 8.66
C THR A 119 -10.43 -2.84 9.07
N ASN A 120 -10.59 -3.44 10.24
CA ASN A 120 -11.91 -3.74 10.82
C ASN A 120 -12.75 -2.47 11.11
N TYR A 121 -12.15 -1.28 11.07
CA TYR A 121 -12.82 0.02 11.20
C TYR A 121 -13.15 0.66 9.84
N GLY A 122 -12.94 -0.04 8.74
CA GLY A 122 -13.21 0.45 7.39
C GLY A 122 -12.12 1.35 6.79
N SER A 123 -11.02 1.62 7.51
CA SER A 123 -9.91 2.41 6.97
C SER A 123 -9.20 1.67 5.84
N ILE A 124 -8.90 2.39 4.76
CA ILE A 124 -8.22 1.86 3.59
C ILE A 124 -6.72 2.09 3.74
N LEU A 125 -5.92 1.03 3.61
CA LEU A 125 -4.47 1.08 3.58
C LEU A 125 -4.00 0.65 2.17
N ASP A 126 -3.57 1.62 1.37
CA ASP A 126 -3.12 1.38 0.00
C ASP A 126 -1.72 1.95 -0.23
N PRO A 127 -0.67 1.11 -0.14
CA PRO A 127 0.71 1.57 -0.33
C PRO A 127 1.02 2.01 -1.76
N THR A 128 0.13 1.76 -2.71
CA THR A 128 0.34 2.05 -4.13
C THR A 128 -0.79 2.87 -4.77
N GLY A 129 -1.65 3.47 -3.96
CA GLY A 129 -2.84 4.20 -4.43
C GLY A 129 -2.52 5.42 -5.29
N ASP A 130 -1.36 6.02 -5.10
CA ASP A 130 -0.87 7.17 -5.87
C ASP A 130 -0.47 6.84 -7.34
N GLN A 131 -0.47 5.57 -7.71
CA GLN A 131 -0.31 5.18 -9.11
C GLN A 131 -1.48 5.62 -10.01
N PHE A 132 -2.60 6.01 -9.41
CA PHE A 132 -3.81 6.45 -10.11
C PHE A 132 -3.93 7.97 -10.09
N ALA A 133 -4.31 8.55 -11.23
CA ALA A 133 -4.55 10.00 -11.34
C ALA A 133 -5.76 10.47 -10.50
N SER A 134 -6.72 9.56 -10.25
CA SER A 134 -7.87 9.75 -9.37
C SER A 134 -7.93 8.62 -8.35
N PRO A 135 -8.55 8.83 -7.18
CA PRO A 135 -8.71 7.77 -6.20
C PRO A 135 -9.34 6.52 -6.82
N ALA A 136 -8.80 5.34 -6.49
CA ALA A 136 -9.37 4.08 -6.93
C ALA A 136 -10.81 3.93 -6.39
N PRO A 137 -11.72 3.28 -7.13
CA PRO A 137 -13.13 3.12 -6.72
C PRO A 137 -13.24 2.04 -5.62
N TYR A 138 -12.73 2.32 -4.42
CA TYR A 138 -12.65 1.38 -3.31
C TYR A 138 -14.00 0.80 -2.89
N HIS A 139 -15.11 1.53 -3.14
CA HIS A 139 -16.48 1.06 -2.90
C HIS A 139 -16.88 -0.16 -3.74
N LEU A 140 -16.18 -0.41 -4.87
CA LEU A 140 -16.36 -1.60 -5.71
C LEU A 140 -15.47 -2.77 -5.30
N GLY A 141 -14.70 -2.60 -4.25
CA GLY A 141 -13.75 -3.59 -3.76
C GLY A 141 -14.42 -4.85 -3.24
N LYS A 142 -13.77 -5.98 -3.49
CA LYS A 142 -14.20 -7.30 -2.99
C LYS A 142 -13.11 -7.91 -2.12
N GLY A 143 -13.50 -8.50 -0.98
CA GLY A 143 -12.58 -9.23 -0.12
C GLY A 143 -11.99 -10.42 -0.84
N ARG A 144 -10.66 -10.59 -0.77
CA ARG A 144 -9.94 -11.70 -1.39
C ARG A 144 -8.67 -11.99 -0.61
N GLY A 145 -8.54 -13.25 -0.13
CA GLY A 145 -7.31 -13.68 0.53
C GLY A 145 -6.11 -13.71 -0.41
N PHE A 146 -4.90 -13.58 0.15
CA PHE A 146 -3.66 -13.86 -0.57
C PHE A 146 -3.57 -15.37 -0.90
N LEU A 147 -2.73 -15.72 -1.88
CA LEU A 147 -2.62 -17.09 -2.39
C LEU A 147 -2.07 -18.08 -1.36
N THR A 148 -1.26 -17.61 -0.43
CA THR A 148 -0.63 -18.40 0.62
C THR A 148 -0.85 -17.79 1.99
N ARG A 149 -0.78 -18.60 3.05
CA ARG A 149 -0.81 -18.10 4.44
C ARG A 149 0.47 -17.38 4.83
N GLN A 150 1.59 -17.85 4.31
CA GLN A 150 2.90 -17.22 4.49
C GLN A 150 3.14 -16.19 3.38
N PRO A 151 3.98 -15.18 3.60
CA PRO A 151 4.35 -14.24 2.56
C PRO A 151 4.87 -14.97 1.33
N SER A 152 4.46 -14.52 0.14
CA SER A 152 5.11 -14.96 -1.10
C SER A 152 6.60 -14.58 -1.08
N ALA A 153 7.44 -15.26 -1.85
CA ALA A 153 8.87 -14.95 -1.90
C ALA A 153 9.15 -13.47 -2.22
N ARG A 154 8.29 -12.84 -3.04
CA ARG A 154 8.41 -11.41 -3.36
C ARG A 154 8.01 -10.52 -2.17
N ALA A 155 6.95 -10.86 -1.45
CA ALA A 155 6.53 -10.14 -0.26
C ALA A 155 7.56 -10.31 0.87
N GLN A 156 8.12 -11.51 1.03
CA GLN A 156 9.18 -11.77 2.00
C GLN A 156 10.41 -10.90 1.72
N ALA A 157 10.83 -10.77 0.46
CA ALA A 157 11.94 -9.90 0.10
C ALA A 157 11.70 -8.41 0.45
N VAL A 158 10.45 -7.94 0.37
CA VAL A 158 10.08 -6.59 0.86
C VAL A 158 10.19 -6.52 2.37
N ILE A 159 9.64 -7.50 3.09
CA ILE A 159 9.68 -7.57 4.56
C ILE A 159 11.12 -7.56 5.05
N ASP A 160 11.98 -8.43 4.51
CA ASP A 160 13.40 -8.53 4.89
C ASP A 160 14.13 -7.19 4.71
N ARG A 161 13.85 -6.47 3.63
CA ARG A 161 14.43 -5.13 3.40
C ARG A 161 13.94 -4.09 4.40
N VAL A 162 12.65 -4.10 4.74
CA VAL A 162 12.08 -3.21 5.76
C VAL A 162 12.72 -3.46 7.11
N GLU A 163 12.79 -4.71 7.53
CA GLU A 163 13.41 -5.10 8.81
C GLU A 163 14.90 -4.77 8.88
N SER A 164 15.62 -5.02 7.80
CA SER A 164 17.06 -4.70 7.73
C SER A 164 17.30 -3.20 7.89
N ARG A 165 16.47 -2.36 7.25
CA ARG A 165 16.54 -0.91 7.41
C ARG A 165 16.27 -0.47 8.85
N GLN A 166 15.26 -1.03 9.49
CA GLN A 166 14.92 -0.71 10.88
C GLN A 166 16.04 -1.09 11.86
N LYS A 167 16.71 -2.23 11.66
CA LYS A 167 17.86 -2.65 12.47
C LYS A 167 19.02 -1.65 12.36
N ILE A 168 19.32 -1.16 11.15
CA ILE A 168 20.38 -0.18 10.92
C ILE A 168 20.07 1.14 11.66
N HIS A 169 18.82 1.59 11.64
CA HIS A 169 18.42 2.83 12.32
C HIS A 169 18.47 2.70 13.84
N ARG A 170 18.03 1.56 14.39
CA ARG A 170 18.13 1.30 15.84
C ARG A 170 19.57 1.19 16.33
N GLY A 171 20.47 0.61 15.53
CA GLY A 171 21.90 0.46 15.88
C GLY A 171 22.70 1.76 15.84
N ARG A 172 22.21 2.81 15.16
CA ARG A 172 22.89 4.13 15.10
C ARG A 172 22.45 5.11 16.19
N GLY A 173 21.44 4.76 16.99
CA GLY A 173 20.83 5.67 17.96
C GLY A 173 21.52 5.77 19.33
N TRP A 174 22.71 5.16 19.53
CA TRP A 174 23.43 5.19 20.82
C TRP A 174 24.93 5.41 20.61
N ALA A 175 25.28 6.52 19.97
CA ALA A 175 26.64 7.06 20.02
C ALA A 175 26.52 8.59 20.13
N GLY A 176 26.23 9.05 21.35
CA GLY A 176 26.20 10.44 21.71
C GLY A 176 26.24 10.55 23.21
#